data_f661581d78883eb468e24ce8981d9d67
#
_entry.id   f661581d78883eb468e24ce8981d9d67
#
_cell.length_a   1.000
_cell.length_b   1.000
_cell.length_c   1.000
_cell.angle_alpha   90.00
_cell.angle_beta   90.00
_cell.angle_gamma   90.00
#
_symmetry.space_group_name_H-M   'P 1'
#
loop_
_entity.id
_entity.type
_entity.pdbx_description
1 polymer ?
#
loop_
_entity_poly.entity_id
_entity_poly.type
_entity_poly.pdbx_seq_one_letter_code
_entity_poly.pdbx_strand_id
1 'polypeptide(L)'
;MSILVDDSNKTACRAAEAGLQQKNCAALVRPAGTGKGCIVWELLDAHPEMRVLWVVSCAARLELRRALTKRLGRTLGGRVRLMSCEQLAVQNALGWVALAEFRPGLLVLDGWREMSAKDWTDCVQPRFRLCPGAKLLALGEPDAPGDSCRAAEEMLADAIVEPLALGGAMAEGLLPMPASYTALLWPLEDAMARLRAEVKNLHLPGCPDPNAEKYQALSLAVEKLPPVEQLLAQWLPDAAGRCLVLC
;
A
#
# COMPACT_ATOMS: atom_id res chain seq x y z
N MET A 1 -18.50 20.24 9.35
CA MET A 1 -18.32 19.20 10.39
C MET A 1 -17.17 18.30 9.96
N SER A 2 -16.13 18.12 10.79
CA SER A 2 -14.96 17.28 10.47
C SER A 2 -15.38 15.83 10.22
N ILE A 3 -14.80 15.20 9.19
CA ILE A 3 -14.97 13.77 8.91
C ILE A 3 -14.00 12.91 9.73
N LEU A 4 -13.02 13.53 10.40
CA LEU A 4 -12.08 12.83 11.27
C LEU A 4 -12.65 12.74 12.69
N VAL A 5 -12.92 11.52 13.13
CA VAL A 5 -13.54 11.25 14.43
C VAL A 5 -12.48 11.10 15.52
N ASP A 6 -11.37 10.43 15.20
CA ASP A 6 -10.30 10.12 16.15
C ASP A 6 -9.21 11.20 16.19
N ASP A 7 -8.55 11.33 17.34
CA ASP A 7 -7.55 12.36 17.58
C ASP A 7 -6.22 12.06 16.87
N SER A 8 -5.89 10.79 16.63
CA SER A 8 -4.70 10.40 15.86
C SER A 8 -4.79 10.89 14.41
N ASN A 9 -5.96 10.74 13.77
CA ASN A 9 -6.17 11.24 12.42
C ASN A 9 -6.21 12.77 12.36
N LYS A 10 -6.75 13.44 13.38
CA LYS A 10 -6.70 14.91 13.47
C LYS A 10 -5.27 15.41 13.62
N THR A 11 -4.45 14.72 14.42
CA THR A 11 -3.03 15.06 14.59
C THR A 11 -2.26 14.84 13.30
N ALA A 12 -2.47 13.69 12.64
CA ALA A 12 -1.85 13.40 11.34
C ALA A 12 -2.27 14.39 10.24
N CYS A 13 -3.53 14.84 10.25
CA CYS A 13 -4.01 15.86 9.31
C CYS A 13 -3.29 17.21 9.51
N ARG A 14 -3.18 17.66 10.77
CA ARG A 14 -2.47 18.92 11.09
C ARG A 14 -0.98 18.83 10.75
N ALA A 15 -0.34 17.70 11.03
CA ALA A 15 1.06 17.46 10.69
C ALA A 15 1.28 17.45 9.16
N ALA A 16 0.39 16.81 8.42
CA ALA A 16 0.41 16.83 6.95
C ALA A 16 0.24 18.25 6.40
N GLU A 17 -0.72 19.01 6.93
CA GLU A 17 -0.95 20.40 6.53
C GLU A 17 0.28 21.28 6.80
N ALA A 18 0.88 21.17 7.99
CA ALA A 18 2.11 21.87 8.34
C ALA A 18 3.28 21.50 7.39
N GLY A 19 3.45 20.21 7.07
CA GLY A 19 4.45 19.76 6.11
C GLY A 19 4.24 20.36 4.71
N LEU A 20 2.99 20.37 4.25
CA LEU A 20 2.61 20.98 2.98
C LEU A 20 2.83 22.50 2.96
N GLN A 21 2.68 23.19 4.09
CA GLN A 21 2.94 24.63 4.19
C GLN A 21 4.43 24.95 4.22
N GLN A 22 5.22 24.20 4.98
CA GLN A 22 6.64 24.47 5.24
C GLN A 22 7.56 23.94 4.14
N LYS A 23 7.29 22.72 3.64
CA LYS A 23 8.16 21.98 2.72
C LYS A 23 7.55 21.73 1.35
N ASN A 24 6.30 22.15 1.12
CA ASN A 24 5.48 21.78 -0.04
C ASN A 24 5.30 20.27 -0.22
N CYS A 25 5.68 19.47 0.77
CA CYS A 25 5.63 18.02 0.74
C CYS A 25 5.31 17.46 2.12
N ALA A 26 4.45 16.43 2.17
CA ALA A 26 4.20 15.62 3.35
C ALA A 26 3.95 14.17 2.96
N ALA A 27 4.38 13.22 3.80
CA ALA A 27 4.14 11.80 3.60
C ALA A 27 3.53 11.18 4.85
N LEU A 28 2.37 10.56 4.71
CA LEU A 28 1.69 9.80 5.76
C LEU A 28 1.97 8.31 5.57
N VAL A 29 2.72 7.72 6.48
CA VAL A 29 3.04 6.28 6.49
C VAL A 29 2.24 5.62 7.61
N ARG A 30 1.10 5.02 7.27
CA ARG A 30 0.15 4.43 8.21
C ARG A 30 -0.48 3.17 7.63
N PRO A 31 -0.89 2.16 8.43
CA PRO A 31 -1.50 0.93 7.94
C PRO A 31 -2.76 1.17 7.08
N ALA A 32 -3.14 0.16 6.30
CA ALA A 32 -4.42 0.15 5.60
C ALA A 32 -5.59 0.28 6.61
N GLY A 33 -6.68 0.94 6.21
CA GLY A 33 -7.86 1.09 7.08
C GLY A 33 -7.79 2.22 8.11
N THR A 34 -6.63 2.85 8.36
CA THR A 34 -6.45 3.91 9.38
C THR A 34 -6.98 5.29 8.96
N GLY A 35 -7.71 5.41 7.86
CA GLY A 35 -8.36 6.67 7.49
C GLY A 35 -7.52 7.65 6.65
N LYS A 36 -6.38 7.23 6.06
CA LYS A 36 -5.55 8.10 5.20
C LYS A 36 -6.35 8.87 4.14
N GLY A 37 -7.30 8.21 3.48
CA GLY A 37 -8.17 8.86 2.49
C GLY A 37 -9.14 9.89 3.09
N CYS A 38 -9.56 9.71 4.33
CA CYS A 38 -10.37 10.71 5.04
C CYS A 38 -9.56 11.96 5.35
N ILE A 39 -8.27 11.81 5.70
CA ILE A 39 -7.35 12.95 5.90
C ILE A 39 -7.24 13.80 4.64
N VAL A 40 -7.14 13.18 3.46
CA VAL A 40 -7.14 13.93 2.18
C VAL A 40 -8.43 14.73 2.01
N TRP A 41 -9.58 14.14 2.29
CA TRP A 41 -10.86 14.84 2.18
C TRP A 41 -11.03 15.96 3.21
N GLU A 42 -10.51 15.79 4.43
CA GLU A 42 -10.50 16.86 5.45
C GLU A 42 -9.67 18.06 4.99
N LEU A 43 -8.47 17.81 4.43
CA LEU A 43 -7.64 18.86 3.85
C LEU A 43 -8.35 19.56 2.69
N LEU A 44 -9.06 18.81 1.84
CA LEU A 44 -9.85 19.37 0.75
C LEU A 44 -11.02 20.24 1.22
N ASP A 45 -11.66 19.86 2.31
CA ASP A 45 -12.75 20.62 2.90
C ASP A 45 -12.26 21.92 3.56
N ALA A 46 -11.03 21.88 4.13
CA ALA A 46 -10.38 23.09 4.66
C ALA A 46 -9.93 24.07 3.56
N HIS A 47 -9.70 23.56 2.33
CA HIS A 47 -9.21 24.36 1.19
C HIS A 47 -10.13 24.20 -0.03
N PRO A 48 -11.32 24.82 -0.05
CA PRO A 48 -12.33 24.61 -1.09
C PRO A 48 -11.89 25.04 -2.50
N GLU A 49 -10.93 25.95 -2.61
CA GLU A 49 -10.33 26.44 -3.86
C GLU A 49 -9.28 25.47 -4.44
N MET A 50 -8.77 24.54 -3.63
CA MET A 50 -7.69 23.66 -4.01
C MET A 50 -8.15 22.60 -5.03
N ARG A 51 -7.45 22.52 -6.15
CA ARG A 51 -7.61 21.44 -7.14
C ARG A 51 -6.61 20.33 -6.86
N VAL A 52 -7.07 19.09 -6.92
CA VAL A 52 -6.27 17.91 -6.56
C VAL A 52 -6.22 16.92 -7.70
N LEU A 53 -5.00 16.52 -8.06
CA LEU A 53 -4.76 15.33 -8.83
C LEU A 53 -4.39 14.20 -7.85
N TRP A 54 -5.29 13.23 -7.71
CA TRP A 54 -5.11 12.08 -6.82
C TRP A 54 -4.73 10.85 -7.65
N VAL A 55 -3.47 10.47 -7.56
CA VAL A 55 -2.89 9.33 -8.28
C VAL A 55 -2.83 8.15 -7.32
N VAL A 56 -3.37 7.02 -7.73
CA VAL A 56 -3.33 5.76 -6.98
C VAL A 56 -2.42 4.74 -7.67
N SER A 57 -1.76 3.87 -6.89
CA SER A 57 -0.81 2.89 -7.39
C SER A 57 -1.43 1.90 -8.39
N CYS A 58 -2.70 1.49 -8.19
CA CYS A 58 -3.34 0.49 -9.04
C CYS A 58 -4.86 0.69 -9.16
N ALA A 59 -5.47 -0.01 -10.13
CA ALA A 59 -6.90 0.06 -10.41
C ALA A 59 -7.78 -0.38 -9.22
N ALA A 60 -7.37 -1.38 -8.43
CA ALA A 60 -8.10 -1.81 -7.26
C ALA A 60 -8.20 -0.70 -6.20
N ARG A 61 -7.10 0.02 -5.97
CA ARG A 61 -7.08 1.18 -5.06
C ARG A 61 -7.94 2.33 -5.59
N LEU A 62 -8.01 2.51 -6.90
CA LEU A 62 -8.89 3.49 -7.54
C LEU A 62 -10.36 3.26 -7.16
N GLU A 63 -10.84 2.03 -7.24
CA GLU A 63 -12.20 1.67 -6.87
C GLU A 63 -12.47 1.88 -5.37
N LEU A 64 -11.50 1.54 -4.52
CA LEU A 64 -11.62 1.81 -3.07
C LEU A 64 -11.77 3.31 -2.79
N ARG A 65 -11.04 4.17 -3.51
CA ARG A 65 -11.15 5.63 -3.32
C ARG A 65 -12.45 6.19 -3.88
N ARG A 66 -12.96 5.64 -4.98
CA ARG A 66 -14.30 5.98 -5.51
C ARG A 66 -15.40 5.60 -4.51
N ALA A 67 -15.33 4.39 -3.96
CA ALA A 67 -16.26 3.93 -2.94
C ALA A 67 -16.22 4.80 -1.68
N LEU A 68 -15.02 5.16 -1.20
CA LEU A 68 -14.85 6.09 -0.07
C LEU A 68 -15.49 7.44 -0.36
N THR A 69 -15.20 8.03 -1.51
CA THR A 69 -15.75 9.32 -1.95
C THR A 69 -17.28 9.32 -1.91
N LYS A 70 -17.88 8.26 -2.49
CA LYS A 70 -19.34 8.08 -2.48
C LYS A 70 -19.88 7.94 -1.05
N ARG A 71 -19.21 7.14 -0.20
CA ARG A 71 -19.62 6.94 1.20
C ARG A 71 -19.59 8.23 2.01
N LEU A 72 -18.65 9.11 1.73
CA LEU A 72 -18.52 10.41 2.39
C LEU A 72 -19.47 11.47 1.80
N GLY A 73 -20.32 11.11 0.83
CA GLY A 73 -21.19 12.08 0.15
C GLY A 73 -20.46 13.15 -0.64
N ARG A 74 -19.21 12.86 -1.06
CA ARG A 74 -18.38 13.76 -1.84
C ARG A 74 -18.50 13.46 -3.33
N THR A 75 -18.22 14.46 -4.17
CA THR A 75 -18.21 14.32 -5.62
C THR A 75 -16.82 14.48 -6.18
N LEU A 76 -16.45 13.58 -7.09
CA LEU A 76 -15.33 13.78 -8.00
C LEU A 76 -15.82 14.70 -9.12
N GLY A 77 -15.00 15.58 -9.58
CA GLY A 77 -15.33 16.53 -10.65
C GLY A 77 -14.67 17.86 -10.37
N GLY A 78 -14.90 18.89 -11.16
CA GLY A 78 -14.36 20.24 -11.02
C GLY A 78 -13.03 20.45 -10.30
N ARG A 79 -12.86 19.92 -9.08
CA ARG A 79 -11.65 20.12 -8.29
C ARG A 79 -10.85 18.85 -7.93
N VAL A 80 -11.39 17.64 -8.12
CA VAL A 80 -10.65 16.39 -7.83
C VAL A 80 -10.63 15.51 -9.05
N ARG A 81 -9.43 15.21 -9.56
CA ARG A 81 -9.20 14.18 -10.57
C ARG A 81 -8.54 12.98 -9.91
N LEU A 82 -9.22 11.86 -9.92
CA LEU A 82 -8.75 10.59 -9.37
C LEU A 82 -8.41 9.64 -10.51
N MET A 83 -7.13 9.21 -10.58
CA MET A 83 -6.60 8.36 -11.66
C MET A 83 -5.64 7.32 -11.12
N SER A 84 -5.55 6.15 -11.76
CA SER A 84 -4.49 5.19 -11.47
C SER A 84 -3.23 5.47 -12.30
N CYS A 85 -2.10 4.87 -11.89
CA CYS A 85 -0.85 4.96 -12.67
C CYS A 85 -1.05 4.43 -14.10
N GLU A 86 -1.78 3.33 -14.27
CA GLU A 86 -2.06 2.76 -15.60
C GLU A 86 -2.87 3.73 -16.47
N GLN A 87 -3.87 4.40 -15.89
CA GLN A 87 -4.66 5.40 -16.61
C GLN A 87 -3.82 6.61 -17.01
N LEU A 88 -2.86 6.99 -16.18
CA LEU A 88 -1.93 8.06 -16.51
C LEU A 88 -0.93 7.66 -17.58
N ALA A 89 -0.44 6.41 -17.56
CA ALA A 89 0.51 5.91 -18.54
C ALA A 89 -0.03 5.89 -19.97
N VAL A 90 -1.34 5.67 -20.14
CA VAL A 90 -2.01 5.65 -21.46
C VAL A 90 -2.52 7.02 -21.92
N GLN A 91 -2.29 8.09 -21.16
CA GLN A 91 -2.69 9.44 -21.56
C GLN A 91 -1.96 9.87 -22.84
N ASN A 92 -2.73 10.27 -23.84
CA ASN A 92 -2.20 10.92 -25.05
C ASN A 92 -1.89 12.41 -24.82
N ALA A 93 -1.38 13.09 -25.83
CA ALA A 93 -1.02 14.51 -25.75
C ALA A 93 -2.20 15.41 -25.32
N LEU A 94 -3.43 15.11 -25.77
CA LEU A 94 -4.62 15.88 -25.38
C LEU A 94 -4.96 15.69 -23.88
N GLY A 95 -4.82 14.45 -23.37
CA GLY A 95 -4.98 14.18 -21.94
C GLY A 95 -3.96 14.92 -21.08
N TRP A 96 -2.74 15.06 -21.55
CA TRP A 96 -1.70 15.84 -20.90
C TRP A 96 -2.03 17.33 -20.86
N VAL A 97 -2.48 17.91 -21.97
CA VAL A 97 -2.93 19.30 -22.02
C VAL A 97 -4.08 19.53 -21.04
N ALA A 98 -5.07 18.64 -21.02
CA ALA A 98 -6.21 18.74 -20.09
C ALA A 98 -5.79 18.64 -18.62
N LEU A 99 -4.71 17.89 -18.28
CA LEU A 99 -4.14 17.87 -16.94
C LEU A 99 -3.39 19.16 -16.59
N ALA A 100 -2.64 19.72 -17.55
CA ALA A 100 -1.95 20.99 -17.38
C ALA A 100 -2.94 22.15 -17.18
N GLU A 101 -4.03 22.18 -17.96
CA GLU A 101 -5.11 23.16 -17.80
C GLU A 101 -5.88 23.00 -16.48
N PHE A 102 -5.96 21.80 -15.94
CA PHE A 102 -6.56 21.56 -14.63
C PHE A 102 -5.81 22.26 -13.50
N ARG A 103 -4.50 22.49 -13.64
CA ARG A 103 -3.64 23.21 -12.68
C ARG A 103 -3.86 22.74 -11.24
N PRO A 104 -3.54 21.49 -10.90
CA PRO A 104 -3.70 21.01 -9.52
C PRO A 104 -2.78 21.79 -8.58
N GLY A 105 -3.32 22.24 -7.46
CA GLY A 105 -2.54 22.83 -6.35
C GLY A 105 -1.98 21.75 -5.41
N LEU A 106 -2.56 20.54 -5.45
CA LEU A 106 -2.09 19.39 -4.67
C LEU A 106 -2.03 18.15 -5.55
N LEU A 107 -0.91 17.46 -5.48
CA LEU A 107 -0.72 16.12 -6.00
C LEU A 107 -0.76 15.13 -4.83
N VAL A 108 -1.70 14.18 -4.86
CA VAL A 108 -1.79 13.09 -3.87
C VAL A 108 -1.28 11.80 -4.51
N LEU A 109 -0.26 11.18 -3.92
CA LEU A 109 0.27 9.86 -4.33
C LEU A 109 -0.18 8.81 -3.32
N ASP A 110 -1.13 7.98 -3.70
CA ASP A 110 -1.75 6.98 -2.82
C ASP A 110 -1.22 5.58 -3.15
N GLY A 111 -0.49 4.99 -2.20
CA GLY A 111 0.27 3.77 -2.38
C GLY A 111 1.65 4.01 -3.00
N TRP A 112 2.29 5.13 -2.68
CA TRP A 112 3.58 5.49 -3.28
C TRP A 112 4.67 4.44 -3.04
N ARG A 113 4.63 3.72 -1.93
CA ARG A 113 5.56 2.63 -1.62
C ARG A 113 5.35 1.36 -2.46
N GLU A 114 4.19 1.25 -3.10
CA GLU A 114 3.86 0.14 -4.01
C GLU A 114 4.15 0.50 -5.48
N MET A 115 4.45 1.77 -5.76
CA MET A 115 4.73 2.24 -7.12
C MET A 115 6.10 1.74 -7.57
N SER A 116 6.15 1.14 -8.75
CA SER A 116 7.41 0.73 -9.38
C SER A 116 8.26 1.95 -9.81
N ALA A 117 9.55 1.73 -10.06
CA ALA A 117 10.41 2.75 -10.63
C ALA A 117 9.89 3.27 -11.99
N LYS A 118 9.23 2.40 -12.76
CA LYS A 118 8.60 2.77 -14.03
C LYS A 118 7.40 3.68 -13.80
N ASP A 119 6.50 3.36 -12.86
CA ASP A 119 5.35 4.22 -12.54
C ASP A 119 5.81 5.60 -12.07
N TRP A 120 6.87 5.64 -11.25
CA TRP A 120 7.47 6.88 -10.82
C TRP A 120 7.97 7.72 -11.98
N THR A 121 8.76 7.12 -12.87
CA THR A 121 9.37 7.82 -14.01
C THR A 121 8.33 8.22 -15.07
N ASP A 122 7.40 7.33 -15.40
CA ASP A 122 6.47 7.53 -16.52
C ASP A 122 5.21 8.30 -16.10
N CYS A 123 4.80 8.14 -14.83
CA CYS A 123 3.55 8.71 -14.36
C CYS A 123 3.72 9.89 -13.40
N VAL A 124 4.63 9.80 -12.44
CA VAL A 124 4.72 10.79 -11.36
C VAL A 124 5.64 11.97 -11.74
N GLN A 125 6.89 11.70 -12.10
CA GLN A 125 7.86 12.75 -12.42
C GLN A 125 7.39 13.75 -13.50
N PRO A 126 6.78 13.32 -14.61
CA PRO A 126 6.30 14.27 -15.61
C PRO A 126 5.24 15.24 -15.08
N ARG A 127 4.44 14.83 -14.05
CA ARG A 127 3.40 15.68 -13.44
C ARG A 127 4.00 16.80 -12.60
N PHE A 128 5.08 16.53 -11.88
CA PHE A 128 5.82 17.57 -11.18
C PHE A 128 6.32 18.65 -12.14
N ARG A 129 6.77 18.27 -13.34
CA ARG A 129 7.22 19.21 -14.37
C ARG A 129 6.07 20.05 -14.94
N LEU A 130 4.89 19.43 -15.10
CA LEU A 130 3.71 20.11 -15.63
C LEU A 130 3.00 20.99 -14.59
N CYS A 131 3.20 20.73 -13.31
CA CYS A 131 2.55 21.43 -12.21
C CYS A 131 3.59 21.92 -11.18
N PRO A 132 4.49 22.84 -11.58
CA PRO A 132 5.67 23.23 -10.78
C PRO A 132 5.32 23.90 -9.43
N GLY A 133 4.08 24.34 -9.25
CA GLY A 133 3.61 24.94 -7.98
C GLY A 133 2.74 23.99 -7.14
N ALA A 134 2.50 22.76 -7.58
CA ALA A 134 1.69 21.81 -6.83
C ALA A 134 2.44 21.29 -5.60
N LYS A 135 1.75 21.23 -4.47
CA LYS A 135 2.24 20.55 -3.26
C LYS A 135 2.07 19.05 -3.41
N LEU A 136 2.84 18.28 -2.65
CA LEU A 136 2.83 16.82 -2.69
C LEU A 136 2.37 16.23 -1.36
N LEU A 137 1.33 15.41 -1.38
CA LEU A 137 0.93 14.56 -0.26
C LEU A 137 1.05 13.09 -0.65
N ALA A 138 1.94 12.36 -0.01
CA ALA A 138 2.14 10.94 -0.25
C ALA A 138 1.47 10.09 0.84
N LEU A 139 0.73 9.05 0.46
CA LEU A 139 0.09 8.10 1.36
C LEU A 139 0.71 6.73 1.14
N GLY A 140 1.32 6.17 2.18
CA GLY A 140 2.00 4.86 2.14
C GLY A 140 1.58 3.97 3.29
N GLU A 141 1.95 2.71 3.19
CA GLU A 141 1.82 1.71 4.25
C GLU A 141 3.21 1.37 4.80
N PRO A 142 3.37 1.12 6.13
CA PRO A 142 4.68 0.87 6.72
C PRO A 142 5.33 -0.39 6.16
N ASP A 143 4.53 -1.42 5.89
CA ASP A 143 4.96 -2.76 5.48
C ASP A 143 4.66 -3.05 4.00
N ALA A 144 4.64 -2.03 3.14
CA ALA A 144 4.42 -2.23 1.72
C ALA A 144 5.51 -3.13 1.12
N PRO A 145 5.14 -4.18 0.36
CA PRO A 145 6.13 -5.09 -0.23
C PRO A 145 7.01 -4.37 -1.26
N GLY A 146 8.19 -4.49 -1.09
CA GLY A 146 9.43 -4.26 -1.51
C GLY A 146 10.08 -3.69 -2.66
N ASP A 147 9.61 -3.50 -3.80
CA ASP A 147 10.33 -2.80 -4.90
C ASP A 147 9.94 -1.31 -4.99
N SER A 148 9.83 -0.68 -3.83
CA SER A 148 9.57 0.75 -3.77
C SER A 148 10.64 1.51 -4.59
N CYS A 149 10.19 2.48 -5.35
CA CYS A 149 11.11 3.31 -6.13
C CYS A 149 12.04 4.07 -5.17
N ARG A 150 13.32 3.71 -5.15
CA ARG A 150 14.34 4.34 -4.31
C ARG A 150 14.34 5.87 -4.44
N ALA A 151 14.12 6.39 -5.65
CA ALA A 151 14.04 7.83 -5.88
C ALA A 151 12.83 8.47 -5.16
N ALA A 152 11.71 7.75 -5.05
CA ALA A 152 10.55 8.21 -4.28
C ALA A 152 10.84 8.18 -2.78
N GLU A 153 11.50 7.13 -2.29
CA GLU A 153 11.89 7.02 -0.88
C GLU A 153 12.86 8.12 -0.47
N GLU A 154 13.91 8.35 -1.26
CA GLU A 154 14.89 9.41 -1.01
C GLU A 154 14.21 10.81 -1.01
N MET A 155 13.28 11.05 -1.94
CA MET A 155 12.57 12.32 -2.02
C MET A 155 11.60 12.55 -0.84
N LEU A 156 10.97 11.47 -0.35
CA LEU A 156 9.92 11.55 0.66
C LEU A 156 10.41 11.29 2.09
N ALA A 157 11.67 10.85 2.29
CA ALA A 157 12.20 10.49 3.60
C ALA A 157 12.05 11.61 4.64
N ASP A 158 12.41 12.83 4.28
CA ASP A 158 12.32 13.99 5.17
C ASP A 158 10.91 14.61 5.25
N ALA A 159 9.97 14.08 4.49
CA ALA A 159 8.58 14.54 4.44
C ALA A 159 7.64 13.65 5.27
N ILE A 160 8.11 12.53 5.84
CA ILE A 160 7.29 11.63 6.65
C ILE A 160 6.87 12.35 7.93
N VAL A 161 5.57 12.41 8.17
CA VAL A 161 4.96 13.01 9.34
C VAL A 161 4.04 12.01 10.03
N GLU A 162 4.04 11.99 11.35
CA GLU A 162 3.18 11.13 12.20
C GLU A 162 3.12 9.67 11.70
N PRO A 163 4.27 8.98 11.58
CA PRO A 163 4.28 7.58 11.17
C PRO A 163 3.58 6.71 12.21
N LEU A 164 2.79 5.75 11.74
CA LEU A 164 2.04 4.85 12.60
C LEU A 164 2.25 3.40 12.16
N ALA A 165 2.77 2.56 13.06
CA ALA A 165 2.89 1.12 12.84
C ALA A 165 1.56 0.41 13.11
N LEU A 166 1.43 -0.84 12.61
CA LEU A 166 0.22 -1.64 12.78
C LEU A 166 -0.17 -1.82 14.26
N GLY A 167 0.80 -2.16 15.12
CA GLY A 167 0.55 -2.31 16.56
C GLY A 167 0.08 -1.02 17.22
N GLY A 168 0.65 0.13 16.83
CA GLY A 168 0.20 1.45 17.30
C GLY A 168 -1.24 1.75 16.87
N ALA A 169 -1.60 1.46 15.62
CA ALA A 169 -2.96 1.66 15.12
C ALA A 169 -4.01 0.81 15.86
N MET A 170 -3.63 -0.40 16.27
CA MET A 170 -4.47 -1.26 17.11
C MET A 170 -4.57 -0.73 18.53
N ALA A 171 -3.46 -0.30 19.13
CA ALA A 171 -3.43 0.25 20.49
C ALA A 171 -4.23 1.56 20.60
N GLU A 172 -4.25 2.38 19.55
CA GLU A 172 -5.05 3.61 19.47
C GLU A 172 -6.53 3.34 19.08
N GLY A 173 -6.92 2.09 18.84
CA GLY A 173 -8.29 1.72 18.46
C GLY A 173 -8.70 2.12 17.04
N LEU A 174 -7.76 2.54 16.19
CA LEU A 174 -7.99 2.85 14.78
C LEU A 174 -8.27 1.60 13.96
N LEU A 175 -7.67 0.49 14.37
CA LEU A 175 -7.88 -0.83 13.80
C LEU A 175 -8.35 -1.80 14.89
N PRO A 176 -9.21 -2.76 14.54
CA PRO A 176 -9.65 -3.74 15.52
C PRO A 176 -8.47 -4.61 15.98
N MET A 177 -8.40 -4.86 17.27
CA MET A 177 -7.51 -5.88 17.82
C MET A 177 -8.05 -7.27 17.42
N PRO A 178 -7.22 -8.19 16.91
CA PRO A 178 -7.65 -9.55 16.71
C PRO A 178 -7.99 -10.19 18.06
N ALA A 179 -9.10 -10.90 18.15
CA ALA A 179 -9.50 -11.63 19.36
C ALA A 179 -8.54 -12.79 19.66
N SER A 180 -7.97 -13.39 18.60
CA SER A 180 -6.94 -14.41 18.69
C SER A 180 -6.02 -14.31 17.48
N TYR A 181 -4.77 -14.72 17.67
CA TYR A 181 -3.77 -14.82 16.62
C TYR A 181 -3.17 -16.23 16.66
N THR A 182 -3.28 -16.94 15.55
CA THR A 182 -2.67 -18.27 15.40
C THR A 182 -1.66 -18.21 14.27
N ALA A 183 -0.38 -18.40 14.57
CA ALA A 183 0.66 -18.54 13.58
C ALA A 183 0.88 -20.02 13.29
N LEU A 184 0.61 -20.43 12.05
CA LEU A 184 0.98 -21.74 11.54
C LEU A 184 2.35 -21.62 10.85
N LEU A 185 3.38 -22.16 11.49
CA LEU A 185 4.70 -22.26 10.89
C LEU A 185 4.76 -23.50 10.01
N TRP A 186 5.04 -23.29 8.73
CA TRP A 186 5.18 -24.36 7.75
C TRP A 186 6.65 -24.49 7.32
N PRO A 187 7.53 -25.08 8.17
CA PRO A 187 8.97 -25.10 7.94
C PRO A 187 9.39 -25.98 6.76
N LEU A 188 8.47 -26.79 6.23
CA LEU A 188 8.79 -27.75 5.17
C LEU A 188 9.07 -27.09 3.81
N GLU A 189 8.36 -26.02 3.45
CA GLU A 189 8.59 -25.32 2.17
C GLU A 189 9.97 -24.68 2.14
N ASP A 190 10.39 -24.06 3.24
CA ASP A 190 11.73 -23.50 3.37
C ASP A 190 12.80 -24.58 3.34
N ALA A 191 12.57 -25.70 4.00
CA ALA A 191 13.48 -26.85 3.97
C ALA A 191 13.58 -27.46 2.56
N MET A 192 12.47 -27.59 1.85
CA MET A 192 12.42 -28.01 0.44
C MET A 192 13.13 -27.02 -0.49
N ALA A 193 12.93 -25.72 -0.31
CA ALA A 193 13.59 -24.69 -1.10
C ALA A 193 15.10 -24.70 -0.90
N ARG A 194 15.57 -24.81 0.35
CA ARG A 194 17.00 -24.93 0.70
C ARG A 194 17.59 -26.21 0.09
N LEU A 195 16.93 -27.33 0.24
CA LEU A 195 17.40 -28.59 -0.33
C LEU A 195 17.48 -28.55 -1.86
N ARG A 196 16.48 -27.95 -2.53
CA ARG A 196 16.51 -27.72 -3.99
C ARG A 196 17.69 -26.82 -4.41
N ALA A 197 18.01 -25.80 -3.63
CA ALA A 197 19.14 -24.94 -3.89
C ALA A 197 20.48 -25.68 -3.70
N GLU A 198 20.60 -26.51 -2.67
CA GLU A 198 21.78 -27.36 -2.42
C GLU A 198 21.99 -28.39 -3.52
N VAL A 199 20.93 -29.07 -3.94
CA VAL A 199 20.97 -30.07 -5.04
C VAL A 199 21.39 -29.41 -6.36
N LYS A 200 20.88 -28.21 -6.67
CA LYS A 200 21.27 -27.47 -7.89
C LYS A 200 22.75 -27.14 -7.93
N ASN A 201 23.38 -26.92 -6.79
CA ASN A 201 24.80 -26.54 -6.68
C ASN A 201 25.74 -27.76 -6.67
N LEU A 202 25.24 -28.96 -6.45
CA LEU A 202 26.04 -30.20 -6.30
C LEU A 202 25.97 -31.15 -7.50
N HIS A 203 25.28 -30.78 -8.58
CA HIS A 203 25.08 -31.65 -9.73
C HIS A 203 26.36 -31.75 -10.58
N LEU A 204 27.19 -32.71 -10.24
CA LEU A 204 28.27 -33.23 -11.11
C LEU A 204 27.66 -34.33 -12.00
N PRO A 205 27.75 -34.24 -13.32
CA PRO A 205 27.25 -35.30 -14.21
C PRO A 205 27.86 -36.66 -13.87
N GLY A 206 27.01 -37.66 -13.58
CA GLY A 206 27.42 -39.03 -13.30
C GLY A 206 27.63 -39.40 -11.83
N CYS A 207 27.45 -38.48 -10.87
CA CYS A 207 27.47 -38.79 -9.45
C CYS A 207 26.04 -38.95 -8.90
N PRO A 208 25.76 -39.98 -8.05
CA PRO A 208 24.49 -40.04 -7.35
C PRO A 208 24.34 -38.84 -6.42
N ASP A 209 23.15 -38.22 -6.40
CA ASP A 209 22.84 -37.08 -5.54
C ASP A 209 22.85 -37.53 -4.06
N PRO A 210 23.78 -37.02 -3.22
CA PRO A 210 23.89 -37.43 -1.82
C PRO A 210 22.68 -37.01 -0.98
N ASN A 211 21.80 -36.12 -1.52
CA ASN A 211 20.58 -35.66 -0.86
C ASN A 211 19.29 -36.27 -1.42
N ALA A 212 19.39 -37.21 -2.40
CA ALA A 212 18.21 -37.82 -3.02
C ALA A 212 17.27 -38.46 -1.99
N GLU A 213 17.83 -39.19 -1.01
CA GLU A 213 17.05 -39.83 0.07
C GLU A 213 16.36 -38.78 0.97
N LYS A 214 17.05 -37.69 1.31
CA LYS A 214 16.47 -36.61 2.12
C LYS A 214 15.36 -35.91 1.37
N TYR A 215 15.55 -35.69 0.06
CA TYR A 215 14.55 -35.09 -0.79
C TYR A 215 13.29 -35.95 -0.90
N GLN A 216 13.48 -37.27 -1.08
CA GLN A 216 12.39 -38.25 -1.14
C GLN A 216 11.64 -38.30 0.21
N ALA A 217 12.36 -38.34 1.32
CA ALA A 217 11.75 -38.34 2.66
C ALA A 217 10.93 -37.05 2.93
N LEU A 218 11.43 -35.89 2.52
CA LEU A 218 10.72 -34.61 2.63
C LEU A 218 9.49 -34.55 1.71
N SER A 219 9.59 -35.02 0.47
CA SER A 219 8.45 -35.11 -0.44
C SER A 219 7.34 -36.00 0.13
N LEU A 220 7.70 -37.16 0.66
CA LEU A 220 6.74 -38.06 1.30
C LEU A 220 6.13 -37.46 2.58
N ALA A 221 6.89 -36.65 3.32
CA ALA A 221 6.36 -35.95 4.48
C ALA A 221 5.37 -34.85 4.08
N VAL A 222 5.63 -34.11 2.97
CA VAL A 222 4.70 -33.13 2.42
C VAL A 222 3.40 -33.77 1.94
N GLU A 223 3.49 -34.91 1.23
CA GLU A 223 2.31 -35.64 0.73
C GLU A 223 1.41 -36.16 1.85
N LYS A 224 1.98 -36.40 3.03
CA LYS A 224 1.24 -36.88 4.22
C LYS A 224 0.62 -35.76 5.04
N LEU A 225 0.91 -34.51 4.72
CA LEU A 225 0.29 -33.38 5.42
C LEU A 225 -1.20 -33.30 5.10
N PRO A 226 -2.03 -33.01 6.09
CA PRO A 226 -3.45 -32.77 5.84
C PRO A 226 -3.62 -31.57 4.90
N PRO A 227 -4.61 -31.60 4.01
CA PRO A 227 -4.90 -30.46 3.16
C PRO A 227 -5.18 -29.21 4.00
N VAL A 228 -4.83 -28.05 3.46
CA VAL A 228 -4.93 -26.75 4.15
C VAL A 228 -6.33 -26.52 4.72
N GLU A 229 -7.36 -26.97 4.02
CA GLU A 229 -8.75 -26.86 4.46
C GLU A 229 -9.02 -27.63 5.77
N GLN A 230 -8.42 -28.79 5.95
CA GLN A 230 -8.54 -29.56 7.20
C GLN A 230 -7.79 -28.90 8.35
N LEU A 231 -6.62 -28.32 8.08
CA LEU A 231 -5.87 -27.58 9.08
C LEU A 231 -6.63 -26.31 9.50
N LEU A 232 -7.16 -25.57 8.52
CA LEU A 232 -7.97 -24.40 8.80
C LEU A 232 -9.23 -24.76 9.60
N ALA A 233 -9.93 -25.83 9.23
CA ALA A 233 -11.11 -26.31 9.97
C ALA A 233 -10.78 -26.70 11.41
N GLN A 234 -9.60 -27.26 11.66
CA GLN A 234 -9.15 -27.62 13.01
C GLN A 234 -8.85 -26.40 13.90
N TRP A 235 -8.33 -25.32 13.32
CA TRP A 235 -7.83 -24.16 14.07
C TRP A 235 -8.76 -22.94 14.01
N LEU A 236 -9.72 -22.91 13.08
CA LEU A 236 -10.74 -21.88 13.06
C LEU A 236 -11.80 -22.20 14.11
N PRO A 237 -12.09 -21.26 15.04
CA PRO A 237 -13.18 -21.45 15.98
C PRO A 237 -14.52 -21.51 15.24
N ASP A 238 -15.42 -22.40 15.66
CA ASP A 238 -16.80 -22.52 15.16
C ASP A 238 -17.65 -21.23 15.41
N ALA A 239 -17.06 -20.23 16.03
CA ALA A 239 -17.73 -18.99 16.34
C ALA A 239 -17.96 -18.17 15.07
N ALA A 240 -19.15 -17.59 14.93
CA ALA A 240 -19.57 -16.69 13.87
C ALA A 240 -18.81 -15.34 13.85
N GLY A 241 -17.47 -15.40 13.84
CA GLY A 241 -16.58 -14.26 13.81
C GLY A 241 -16.02 -14.00 12.40
N ARG A 242 -15.48 -12.81 12.18
CA ARG A 242 -14.69 -12.52 10.99
C ARG A 242 -13.30 -13.11 11.15
N CYS A 243 -12.86 -13.91 10.18
CA CYS A 243 -11.53 -14.51 10.13
C CYS A 243 -10.78 -13.93 8.92
N LEU A 244 -9.50 -13.61 9.09
CA LEU A 244 -8.59 -13.25 8.02
C LEU A 244 -7.47 -14.30 7.99
N VAL A 245 -7.34 -14.97 6.86
CA VAL A 245 -6.25 -15.91 6.57
C VAL A 245 -5.25 -15.18 5.69
N LEU A 246 -3.99 -15.12 6.13
CA LEU A 246 -2.86 -14.58 5.37
C LEU A 246 -1.97 -15.74 4.97
N CYS A 247 -1.77 -15.98 3.66
CA CYS A 247 -0.92 -17.01 3.08
C CYS A 247 0.28 -16.37 2.37
#